data_7c8df407764c37f17384b6a412fcebad
#
_entry.id   7c8df407764c37f17384b6a412fcebad
#
_cell.length_a   1.000
_cell.length_b   1.000
_cell.length_c   1.000
_cell.angle_alpha   90.00
_cell.angle_beta   90.00
_cell.angle_gamma   90.00
#
_symmetry.space_group_name_H-M   'P 1'
#
loop_
_entity.id
_entity.type
_entity.pdbx_description
1 polymer ?
#
loop_
_entity_poly.entity_id
_entity_poly.type
_entity_poly.pdbx_seq_one_letter_code
_entity_poly.pdbx_strand_id
1 'polypeptide(L)'
;MVSFRRSIVPRSNRNDNFIDKSFTVMADLIVKLLPINARSKEAYVYYRDGLSAQNDGDYAEALENYEEALKLEENPTDRSETLKNMAIIYMSNGEEERAIETYRKALDENPKQPSCLKNMGLIFEKWGRIAEEEGRQDDADRWFDQAAESWTQAVRLNPGGYLDIENWLKSTGRSNVDVYF
;
A
#
# COMPACT_ATOMS: atom_id res chain seq x y z
N MET A 1 36.14 13.98 3.82
CA MET A 1 35.67 12.62 4.19
C MET A 1 35.07 12.72 5.59
N VAL A 2 33.78 13.01 5.71
CA VAL A 2 33.10 13.16 7.02
C VAL A 2 32.28 11.86 7.20
N SER A 3 32.75 11.04 8.14
CA SER A 3 32.09 9.82 8.55
C SER A 3 30.84 10.17 9.37
N PHE A 4 29.65 9.99 8.81
CA PHE A 4 28.40 10.03 9.58
C PHE A 4 28.32 8.78 10.45
N ARG A 5 28.70 8.89 11.70
CA ARG A 5 28.33 7.91 12.72
C ARG A 5 26.82 8.04 12.96
N ARG A 6 26.05 7.03 12.54
CA ARG A 6 24.65 6.86 12.98
C ARG A 6 24.62 6.88 14.51
N SER A 7 24.02 7.91 15.10
CA SER A 7 23.64 7.86 16.50
C SER A 7 22.47 6.90 16.62
N ILE A 8 22.69 5.77 17.25
CA ILE A 8 21.60 4.87 17.68
C ILE A 8 20.87 5.63 18.80
N VAL A 9 19.75 6.28 18.42
CA VAL A 9 18.83 6.85 19.41
C VAL A 9 18.19 5.67 20.13
N PRO A 10 18.30 5.57 21.47
CA PRO A 10 17.63 4.50 22.21
C PRO A 10 16.12 4.62 21.98
N ARG A 11 15.47 3.56 21.52
CA ARG A 11 14.01 3.48 21.43
C ARG A 11 13.44 3.81 22.83
N SER A 12 12.76 4.95 22.94
CA SER A 12 12.08 5.37 24.17
C SER A 12 10.92 4.41 24.44
N ASN A 13 10.77 4.03 25.71
CA ASN A 13 9.71 3.25 26.34
C ASN A 13 8.41 3.15 25.53
N ARG A 14 8.35 2.23 24.59
CA ARG A 14 7.12 1.77 23.99
C ARG A 14 6.42 0.86 24.98
N ASN A 15 5.15 1.14 25.21
CA ASN A 15 4.25 0.25 25.94
C ASN A 15 3.91 -0.95 25.02
N ASP A 16 4.95 -1.71 24.64
CA ASP A 16 4.81 -2.94 23.86
C ASP A 16 4.07 -3.93 24.74
N ASN A 17 2.82 -4.19 24.40
CA ASN A 17 2.04 -5.22 25.06
C ASN A 17 2.81 -6.54 24.98
N PHE A 18 2.84 -7.28 26.09
CA PHE A 18 3.49 -8.60 26.16
C PHE A 18 3.08 -9.54 25.02
N ILE A 19 1.85 -9.39 24.53
CA ILE A 19 1.28 -10.13 23.42
C ILE A 19 2.04 -9.82 22.12
N ASP A 20 2.27 -8.54 21.77
CA ASP A 20 2.95 -8.14 20.54
C ASP A 20 4.41 -8.63 20.53
N LYS A 21 5.10 -8.57 21.66
CA LYS A 21 6.45 -9.13 21.81
C LYS A 21 6.47 -10.64 21.58
N SER A 22 5.48 -11.34 22.12
CA SER A 22 5.38 -12.80 21.97
C SER A 22 5.15 -13.21 20.52
N PHE A 23 4.29 -12.49 19.78
CA PHE A 23 4.06 -12.74 18.35
C PHE A 23 5.31 -12.44 17.53
N THR A 24 6.01 -11.35 17.79
CA THR A 24 7.26 -11.00 17.10
C THR A 24 8.33 -12.07 17.31
N VAL A 25 8.54 -12.52 18.54
CA VAL A 25 9.50 -13.58 18.87
C VAL A 25 9.12 -14.91 18.20
N MET A 26 7.83 -15.27 18.21
CA MET A 26 7.36 -16.48 17.53
C MET A 26 7.55 -16.39 16.00
N ALA A 27 7.24 -15.25 15.39
CA ALA A 27 7.46 -15.03 13.96
C ALA A 27 8.94 -15.16 13.59
N ASP A 28 9.84 -14.55 14.34
CA ASP A 28 11.28 -14.67 14.15
C ASP A 28 11.79 -16.12 14.29
N LEU A 29 11.24 -16.87 15.25
CA LEU A 29 11.60 -18.28 15.43
C LEU A 29 11.12 -19.14 14.24
N ILE A 30 9.90 -18.92 13.77
CA ILE A 30 9.34 -19.61 12.61
C ILE A 30 10.18 -19.32 11.35
N VAL A 31 10.50 -18.05 11.08
CA VAL A 31 11.34 -17.65 9.95
C VAL A 31 12.72 -18.30 10.00
N LYS A 32 13.32 -18.43 11.20
CA LYS A 32 14.60 -19.12 11.37
C LYS A 32 14.54 -20.62 11.08
N LEU A 33 13.40 -21.26 11.35
CA LEU A 33 13.20 -22.70 11.15
C LEU A 33 12.76 -23.07 9.72
N LEU A 34 12.21 -22.12 8.95
CA LEU A 34 11.80 -22.37 7.58
C LEU A 34 13.04 -22.59 6.68
N PRO A 35 12.99 -23.55 5.73
CA PRO A 35 14.05 -23.79 4.75
C PRO A 35 14.04 -22.73 3.64
N ILE A 36 14.01 -21.45 4.02
CA ILE A 36 14.05 -20.30 3.12
C ILE A 36 15.50 -19.84 3.00
N ASN A 37 15.91 -19.35 1.84
CA ASN A 37 17.26 -18.83 1.64
C ASN A 37 17.54 -17.61 2.55
N ALA A 38 18.82 -17.35 2.83
CA ALA A 38 19.21 -16.26 3.73
C ALA A 38 18.76 -14.88 3.22
N ARG A 39 18.76 -14.68 1.90
CA ARG A 39 18.34 -13.43 1.25
C ARG A 39 16.85 -13.12 1.48
N SER A 40 15.98 -14.12 1.30
CA SER A 40 14.54 -13.93 1.58
C SER A 40 14.24 -13.71 3.06
N LYS A 41 15.03 -14.32 3.97
CA LYS A 41 14.92 -14.05 5.41
C LYS A 41 15.28 -12.60 5.74
N GLU A 42 16.32 -12.09 5.13
CA GLU A 42 16.78 -10.71 5.30
C GLU A 42 15.75 -9.73 4.70
N ALA A 43 15.21 -10.02 3.51
CA ALA A 43 14.11 -9.25 2.91
C ALA A 43 12.90 -9.14 3.86
N TYR A 44 12.50 -10.26 4.45
CA TYR A 44 11.40 -10.30 5.41
C TYR A 44 11.68 -9.46 6.67
N VAL A 45 12.91 -9.45 7.17
CA VAL A 45 13.29 -8.63 8.34
C VAL A 45 13.11 -7.15 8.01
N TYR A 46 13.62 -6.70 6.87
CA TYR A 46 13.44 -5.32 6.43
C TYR A 46 11.95 -4.98 6.21
N TYR A 47 11.18 -5.85 5.56
CA TYR A 47 9.74 -5.64 5.38
C TYR A 47 9.00 -5.47 6.73
N ARG A 48 9.27 -6.34 7.70
CA ARG A 48 8.68 -6.29 9.04
C ARG A 48 9.08 -5.01 9.79
N ASP A 49 10.36 -4.61 9.72
CA ASP A 49 10.85 -3.40 10.36
C ASP A 49 10.23 -2.15 9.71
N GLY A 50 10.02 -2.17 8.38
CA GLY A 50 9.25 -1.18 7.66
C GLY A 50 7.80 -1.07 8.12
N LEU A 51 7.11 -2.20 8.30
CA LEU A 51 5.74 -2.23 8.86
C LEU A 51 5.70 -1.65 10.28
N SER A 52 6.68 -1.97 11.12
CA SER A 52 6.76 -1.43 12.48
C SER A 52 6.92 0.09 12.44
N ALA A 53 7.85 0.60 11.65
CA ALA A 53 8.07 2.03 11.50
C ALA A 53 6.84 2.75 10.93
N GLN A 54 6.16 2.15 9.94
CA GLN A 54 4.92 2.69 9.38
C GLN A 54 3.81 2.79 10.43
N ASN A 55 3.63 1.77 11.27
CA ASN A 55 2.63 1.77 12.34
C ASN A 55 2.93 2.81 13.42
N ASP A 56 4.20 3.17 13.58
CA ASP A 56 4.65 4.22 14.51
C ASP A 56 4.57 5.62 13.93
N GLY A 57 4.28 5.73 12.62
CA GLY A 57 4.28 6.99 11.90
C GLY A 57 5.66 7.46 11.43
N ASP A 58 6.70 6.64 11.63
CA ASP A 58 8.07 6.94 11.19
C ASP A 58 8.23 6.61 9.70
N TYR A 59 7.50 7.35 8.84
CA TYR A 59 7.37 7.06 7.42
C TYR A 59 8.70 7.06 6.65
N ALA A 60 9.65 7.89 7.06
CA ALA A 60 10.98 7.92 6.43
C ALA A 60 11.74 6.61 6.69
N GLU A 61 11.77 6.14 7.94
CA GLU A 61 12.37 4.85 8.31
C GLU A 61 11.63 3.68 7.64
N ALA A 62 10.29 3.75 7.56
CA ALA A 62 9.49 2.74 6.90
C ALA A 62 9.87 2.60 5.41
N LEU A 63 9.97 3.71 4.69
CA LEU A 63 10.35 3.72 3.27
C LEU A 63 11.76 3.19 3.05
N GLU A 64 12.75 3.58 3.88
CA GLU A 64 14.11 3.04 3.81
C GLU A 64 14.12 1.50 3.97
N ASN A 65 13.39 0.99 4.95
CA ASN A 65 13.30 -0.45 5.18
C ASN A 65 12.58 -1.18 4.03
N TYR A 66 11.50 -0.62 3.49
CA TYR A 66 10.82 -1.21 2.33
C TYR A 66 11.69 -1.22 1.08
N GLU A 67 12.53 -0.17 0.86
CA GLU A 67 13.48 -0.15 -0.25
C GLU A 67 14.54 -1.25 -0.12
N GLU A 68 15.06 -1.49 1.09
CA GLU A 68 16.00 -2.60 1.33
C GLU A 68 15.32 -3.96 1.14
N ALA A 69 14.07 -4.12 1.62
CA ALA A 69 13.29 -5.33 1.37
C ALA A 69 13.15 -5.60 -0.15
N LEU A 70 12.79 -4.60 -0.95
CA LEU A 70 12.62 -4.73 -2.40
C LEU A 70 13.90 -5.10 -3.14
N LYS A 71 15.09 -4.71 -2.65
CA LYS A 71 16.38 -5.09 -3.24
C LYS A 71 16.68 -6.58 -3.07
N LEU A 72 16.14 -7.19 -2.02
CA LEU A 72 16.42 -8.56 -1.63
C LEU A 72 15.30 -9.53 -2.05
N GLU A 73 14.06 -9.06 -2.11
CA GLU A 73 12.88 -9.88 -2.39
C GLU A 73 12.76 -10.18 -3.90
N GLU A 74 12.54 -11.45 -4.21
CA GLU A 74 12.35 -11.95 -5.58
C GLU A 74 10.92 -12.43 -5.85
N ASN A 75 10.13 -12.70 -4.80
CA ASN A 75 8.75 -13.13 -4.93
C ASN A 75 7.86 -11.95 -5.38
N PRO A 76 7.19 -12.02 -6.55
CA PRO A 76 6.37 -10.91 -7.04
C PRO A 76 5.23 -10.53 -6.10
N THR A 77 4.64 -11.49 -5.38
CA THR A 77 3.56 -11.20 -4.42
C THR A 77 4.07 -10.37 -3.24
N ASP A 78 5.22 -10.73 -2.68
CA ASP A 78 5.81 -10.03 -1.54
C ASP A 78 6.34 -8.65 -1.96
N ARG A 79 6.90 -8.54 -3.18
CA ARG A 79 7.28 -7.27 -3.79
C ARG A 79 6.07 -6.34 -3.97
N SER A 80 4.97 -6.88 -4.50
CA SER A 80 3.70 -6.15 -4.66
C SER A 80 3.17 -5.63 -3.33
N GLU A 81 3.23 -6.45 -2.27
CA GLU A 81 2.79 -6.07 -0.93
C GLU A 81 3.65 -4.93 -0.36
N THR A 82 4.96 -5.01 -0.52
CA THR A 82 5.90 -3.96 -0.09
C THR A 82 5.64 -2.64 -0.83
N LEU A 83 5.49 -2.69 -2.16
CA LEU A 83 5.18 -1.51 -2.99
C LEU A 83 3.82 -0.90 -2.62
N LYS A 84 2.81 -1.72 -2.33
CA LYS A 84 1.50 -1.24 -1.86
C LYS A 84 1.65 -0.45 -0.55
N ASN A 85 2.45 -0.94 0.40
CA ASN A 85 2.66 -0.25 1.67
C ASN A 85 3.42 1.07 1.50
N MET A 86 4.42 1.14 0.62
CA MET A 86 5.09 2.39 0.25
C MET A 86 4.09 3.39 -0.36
N ALA A 87 3.22 2.93 -1.27
CA ALA A 87 2.20 3.77 -1.89
C ALA A 87 1.19 4.33 -0.86
N ILE A 88 0.83 3.55 0.16
CA ILE A 88 -0.01 4.03 1.27
C ILE A 88 0.69 5.17 2.03
N ILE A 89 2.00 5.07 2.27
CA ILE A 89 2.77 6.15 2.90
C ILE A 89 2.74 7.41 2.03
N TYR A 90 3.03 7.30 0.72
CA TYR A 90 2.98 8.45 -0.19
C TYR A 90 1.59 9.10 -0.21
N MET A 91 0.53 8.29 -0.26
CA MET A 91 -0.84 8.80 -0.21
C MET A 91 -1.12 9.54 1.13
N SER A 92 -0.64 9.00 2.25
CA SER A 92 -0.80 9.63 3.58
C SER A 92 -0.03 10.95 3.71
N ASN A 93 1.09 11.08 3.00
CA ASN A 93 1.89 12.31 2.93
C ASN A 93 1.32 13.34 1.93
N GLY A 94 0.27 13.02 1.18
CA GLY A 94 -0.28 13.86 0.13
C GLY A 94 0.51 13.82 -1.18
N GLU A 95 1.45 12.89 -1.33
CA GLU A 95 2.25 12.66 -2.54
C GLU A 95 1.48 11.73 -3.50
N GLU A 96 0.30 12.14 -3.93
CA GLU A 96 -0.69 11.28 -4.59
C GLU A 96 -0.22 10.76 -5.95
N GLU A 97 0.52 11.55 -6.74
CA GLU A 97 1.11 11.11 -8.00
C GLU A 97 2.12 9.98 -7.79
N ARG A 98 2.96 10.11 -6.76
CA ARG A 98 3.91 9.04 -6.38
C ARG A 98 3.20 7.80 -5.88
N ALA A 99 2.10 7.99 -5.15
CA ALA A 99 1.27 6.87 -4.71
C ALA A 99 0.69 6.10 -5.90
N ILE A 100 0.10 6.81 -6.89
CA ILE A 100 -0.43 6.18 -8.11
C ILE A 100 0.66 5.42 -8.87
N GLU A 101 1.84 6.03 -9.06
CA GLU A 101 2.96 5.36 -9.74
C GLU A 101 3.39 4.08 -9.00
N THR A 102 3.46 4.15 -7.67
CA THR A 102 3.89 3.02 -6.85
C THR A 102 2.82 1.92 -6.79
N TYR A 103 1.52 2.28 -6.74
CA TYR A 103 0.44 1.29 -6.88
C TYR A 103 0.47 0.59 -8.24
N ARG A 104 0.78 1.30 -9.34
CA ARG A 104 0.95 0.67 -10.66
C ARG A 104 2.10 -0.33 -10.65
N LYS A 105 3.25 0.01 -10.08
CA LYS A 105 4.38 -0.92 -9.91
C LYS A 105 3.97 -2.16 -9.08
N ALA A 106 3.15 -1.98 -8.03
CA ALA A 106 2.62 -3.10 -7.26
C ALA A 106 1.72 -4.01 -8.11
N LEU A 107 0.89 -3.44 -8.97
CA LEU A 107 0.01 -4.18 -9.88
C LEU A 107 0.78 -4.85 -11.03
N ASP A 108 1.92 -4.31 -11.46
CA ASP A 108 2.82 -4.95 -12.42
C ASP A 108 3.44 -6.23 -11.83
N GLU A 109 3.78 -6.22 -10.54
CA GLU A 109 4.27 -7.40 -9.83
C GLU A 109 3.14 -8.42 -9.54
N ASN A 110 1.97 -7.94 -9.09
CA ASN A 110 0.80 -8.76 -8.81
C ASN A 110 -0.50 -8.07 -9.24
N PRO A 111 -1.05 -8.40 -10.43
CA PRO A 111 -2.30 -7.81 -10.93
C PRO A 111 -3.55 -8.10 -10.06
N LYS A 112 -3.47 -9.07 -9.14
CA LYS A 112 -4.56 -9.47 -8.26
C LYS A 112 -4.48 -8.82 -6.88
N GLN A 113 -4.23 -7.50 -6.85
CA GLN A 113 -4.17 -6.69 -5.63
C GLN A 113 -5.33 -5.66 -5.61
N PRO A 114 -6.54 -6.07 -5.19
CA PRO A 114 -7.72 -5.19 -5.25
C PRO A 114 -7.57 -3.93 -4.36
N SER A 115 -6.76 -3.99 -3.31
CA SER A 115 -6.49 -2.85 -2.44
C SER A 115 -5.70 -1.72 -3.14
N CYS A 116 -4.79 -2.04 -4.07
CA CYS A 116 -4.11 -1.04 -4.88
C CYS A 116 -5.12 -0.30 -5.77
N LEU A 117 -5.94 -1.04 -6.51
CA LEU A 117 -6.99 -0.50 -7.37
C LEU A 117 -8.00 0.34 -6.59
N LYS A 118 -8.42 -0.14 -5.40
CA LYS A 118 -9.29 0.62 -4.50
C LYS A 118 -8.68 1.97 -4.14
N ASN A 119 -7.43 1.99 -3.71
CA ASN A 119 -6.77 3.21 -3.26
C ASN A 119 -6.46 4.18 -4.42
N MET A 120 -6.11 3.67 -5.60
CA MET A 120 -6.00 4.50 -6.81
C MET A 120 -7.34 5.18 -7.13
N GLY A 121 -8.44 4.44 -7.08
CA GLY A 121 -9.77 5.00 -7.29
C GLY A 121 -10.12 6.11 -6.30
N LEU A 122 -9.73 5.97 -5.01
CA LEU A 122 -9.91 7.04 -4.00
C LEU A 122 -9.15 8.31 -4.36
N ILE A 123 -7.93 8.20 -4.87
CA ILE A 123 -7.14 9.36 -5.30
C ILE A 123 -7.81 10.03 -6.51
N PHE A 124 -8.21 9.26 -7.51
CA PHE A 124 -8.87 9.80 -8.71
C PHE A 124 -10.22 10.47 -8.36
N GLU A 125 -11.01 9.85 -7.49
CA GLU A 125 -12.27 10.43 -7.03
C GLU A 125 -12.05 11.76 -6.30
N LYS A 126 -11.04 11.85 -5.45
CA LYS A 126 -10.64 13.11 -4.80
C LYS A 126 -10.25 14.17 -5.82
N TRP A 127 -9.45 13.83 -6.83
CA TRP A 127 -9.07 14.77 -7.89
C TRP A 127 -10.27 15.21 -8.72
N GLY A 128 -11.23 14.30 -8.96
CA GLY A 128 -12.49 14.62 -9.62
C GLY A 128 -13.30 15.66 -8.83
N ARG A 129 -13.44 15.47 -7.52
CA ARG A 129 -14.14 16.43 -6.67
C ARG A 129 -13.48 17.82 -6.64
N ILE A 130 -12.16 17.86 -6.55
CA ILE A 130 -11.41 19.12 -6.59
C ILE A 130 -11.66 19.84 -7.93
N ALA A 131 -11.59 19.11 -9.05
CA ALA A 131 -11.86 19.69 -10.37
C ALA A 131 -13.31 20.19 -10.52
N GLU A 132 -14.29 19.46 -9.96
CA GLU A 132 -15.69 19.85 -9.94
C GLU A 132 -15.90 21.14 -9.11
N GLU A 133 -15.31 21.23 -7.93
CA GLU A 133 -15.35 22.42 -7.07
C GLU A 133 -14.73 23.66 -7.74
N GLU A 134 -13.71 23.46 -8.57
CA GLU A 134 -13.06 24.51 -9.36
C GLU A 134 -13.80 24.83 -10.68
N GLY A 135 -14.90 24.15 -10.98
CA GLY A 135 -15.70 24.35 -12.20
C GLY A 135 -15.07 23.75 -13.46
N ARG A 136 -14.05 22.87 -13.32
CA ARG A 136 -13.37 22.19 -14.43
C ARG A 136 -14.07 20.85 -14.74
N GLN A 137 -15.28 20.93 -15.28
CA GLN A 137 -16.17 19.78 -15.44
C GLN A 137 -15.56 18.65 -16.30
N ASP A 138 -14.90 18.98 -17.41
CA ASP A 138 -14.28 17.98 -18.28
C ASP A 138 -13.13 17.23 -17.58
N ASP A 139 -12.40 17.91 -16.69
CA ASP A 139 -11.36 17.29 -15.86
C ASP A 139 -11.98 16.39 -14.80
N ALA A 140 -13.04 16.89 -14.14
CA ALA A 140 -13.77 16.13 -13.13
C ALA A 140 -14.29 14.80 -13.69
N ASP A 141 -14.94 14.84 -14.85
CA ASP A 141 -15.48 13.66 -15.51
C ASP A 141 -14.36 12.66 -15.85
N ARG A 142 -13.23 13.13 -16.36
CA ARG A 142 -12.07 12.25 -16.64
C ARG A 142 -11.53 11.55 -15.39
N TRP A 143 -11.46 12.27 -14.27
CA TRP A 143 -10.99 11.68 -13.02
C TRP A 143 -12.00 10.70 -12.41
N PHE A 144 -13.29 11.03 -12.46
CA PHE A 144 -14.34 10.11 -12.02
C PHE A 144 -14.40 8.84 -12.89
N ASP A 145 -14.13 8.94 -14.19
CA ASP A 145 -14.05 7.76 -15.06
C ASP A 145 -12.84 6.87 -14.70
N GLN A 146 -11.69 7.46 -14.37
CA GLN A 146 -10.53 6.69 -13.89
C GLN A 146 -10.79 6.04 -12.53
N ALA A 147 -11.49 6.73 -11.63
CA ALA A 147 -11.94 6.16 -10.37
C ALA A 147 -12.87 4.96 -10.61
N ALA A 148 -13.85 5.11 -11.50
CA ALA A 148 -14.81 4.07 -11.84
C ALA A 148 -14.12 2.83 -12.47
N GLU A 149 -13.15 3.04 -13.36
CA GLU A 149 -12.37 1.95 -13.95
C GLU A 149 -11.59 1.17 -12.88
N SER A 150 -10.84 1.89 -12.04
CA SER A 150 -10.05 1.29 -10.96
C SER A 150 -10.94 0.52 -9.99
N TRP A 151 -12.03 1.11 -9.55
CA TRP A 151 -12.97 0.49 -8.61
C TRP A 151 -13.73 -0.69 -9.20
N THR A 152 -14.11 -0.62 -10.48
CA THR A 152 -14.69 -1.74 -11.21
C THR A 152 -13.78 -2.97 -11.18
N GLN A 153 -12.49 -2.76 -11.44
CA GLN A 153 -11.50 -3.84 -11.38
C GLN A 153 -11.33 -4.36 -9.94
N ALA A 154 -11.30 -3.47 -8.92
CA ALA A 154 -11.21 -3.87 -7.53
C ALA A 154 -12.40 -4.74 -7.10
N VAL A 155 -13.63 -4.36 -7.46
CA VAL A 155 -14.87 -5.12 -7.17
C VAL A 155 -14.86 -6.47 -7.88
N ARG A 156 -14.42 -6.54 -9.13
CA ARG A 156 -14.28 -7.83 -9.84
C ARG A 156 -13.32 -8.80 -9.16
N LEU A 157 -12.23 -8.29 -8.58
CA LEU A 157 -11.25 -9.10 -7.85
C LEU A 157 -11.73 -9.50 -6.44
N ASN A 158 -12.61 -8.72 -5.84
CA ASN A 158 -13.14 -8.95 -4.48
C ASN A 158 -14.64 -8.58 -4.42
N PRO A 159 -15.53 -9.41 -5.01
CA PRO A 159 -16.95 -9.13 -5.04
C PRO A 159 -17.55 -9.05 -3.62
N GLY A 160 -18.35 -8.01 -3.38
CA GLY A 160 -18.96 -7.75 -2.07
C GLY A 160 -18.01 -7.22 -1.01
N GLY A 161 -16.71 -7.07 -1.31
CA GLY A 161 -15.73 -6.54 -0.38
C GLY A 161 -15.73 -5.01 -0.25
N TYR A 162 -16.42 -4.30 -1.14
CA TYR A 162 -16.39 -2.84 -1.25
C TYR A 162 -17.80 -2.28 -1.53
N LEU A 163 -18.72 -2.43 -0.60
CA LEU A 163 -20.13 -2.04 -0.79
C LEU A 163 -20.34 -0.54 -1.04
N ASP A 164 -19.53 0.31 -0.43
CA ASP A 164 -19.52 1.75 -0.63
C ASP A 164 -19.14 2.12 -2.08
N ILE A 165 -18.12 1.47 -2.60
CA ILE A 165 -17.66 1.63 -3.99
C ILE A 165 -18.72 1.11 -4.98
N GLU A 166 -19.29 -0.07 -4.72
CA GLU A 166 -20.35 -0.63 -5.54
C GLU A 166 -21.56 0.33 -5.60
N ASN A 167 -21.93 0.92 -4.47
CA ASN A 167 -23.01 1.91 -4.41
C ASN A 167 -22.66 3.19 -5.18
N TRP A 168 -21.43 3.66 -5.07
CA TRP A 168 -20.99 4.84 -5.84
C TRP A 168 -21.02 4.57 -7.36
N LEU A 169 -20.51 3.44 -7.80
CA LEU A 169 -20.55 3.02 -9.21
C LEU A 169 -22.00 2.97 -9.75
N LYS A 170 -22.93 2.44 -8.96
CA LYS A 170 -24.35 2.36 -9.34
C LYS A 170 -25.01 3.73 -9.37
N SER A 171 -24.78 4.55 -8.34
CA SER A 171 -25.44 5.85 -8.20
C SER A 171 -24.98 6.88 -9.25
N THR A 172 -23.73 6.78 -9.69
CA THR A 172 -23.17 7.67 -10.72
C THR A 172 -23.42 7.19 -12.15
N GLY A 173 -23.97 5.97 -12.32
CA GLY A 173 -24.15 5.35 -13.63
C GLY A 173 -22.84 5.00 -14.34
N ARG A 174 -21.70 5.03 -13.63
CA ARG A 174 -20.36 4.75 -14.17
C ARG A 174 -19.98 3.28 -14.06
N SER A 175 -20.92 2.41 -13.67
CA SER A 175 -20.69 0.98 -13.64
C SER A 175 -20.83 0.39 -15.04
N ASN A 176 -19.71 0.02 -15.66
CA ASN A 176 -19.70 -0.88 -16.82
C ASN A 176 -19.73 -2.36 -16.40
N VAL A 177 -20.15 -2.64 -15.17
CA VAL A 177 -20.23 -3.98 -14.63
C VAL A 177 -21.70 -4.33 -14.50
N ASP A 178 -22.17 -5.26 -15.34
CA ASP A 178 -23.27 -6.12 -14.95
C ASP A 178 -22.80 -6.93 -13.73
N VAL A 179 -22.93 -6.32 -12.55
CA VAL A 179 -22.73 -7.03 -11.30
C VAL A 179 -23.97 -7.91 -11.16
N TYR A 180 -23.89 -9.11 -11.71
CA TYR A 180 -24.87 -10.13 -11.45
C TYR A 180 -24.79 -10.49 -9.96
N PHE A 181 -25.81 -10.09 -9.23
CA PHE A 181 -26.10 -10.58 -7.89
C PHE A 181 -26.90 -11.88 -7.99
#